data_a94fbcd953f4a1cad6030c53f0613d00
#
_entry.id   a94fbcd953f4a1cad6030c53f0613d00
#
_cell.length_a   1.000
_cell.length_b   1.000
_cell.length_c   1.000
_cell.angle_alpha   90.00
_cell.angle_beta   90.00
_cell.angle_gamma   90.00
#
_symmetry.space_group_name_H-M   'P 1'
#
loop_
_entity.id
_entity.type
_entity.pdbx_description
1 polymer ?
#
loop_
_entity_poly.entity_id
_entity_poly.type
_entity_poly.pdbx_seq_one_letter_code
_entity_poly.pdbx_strand_id
1 'polypeptide(L)'
;MKRFFSGIVTAGMIFSLASCVPLINNTFKDDTTGPKGINELIYPKGFSSTDYESMRQRRDENPVNDSTYDAIRWFSYNTAAQVFKKVETNGCYSPISLYYALALAATGAEGATRDELLNVLSFDNTSDLSAECGNLYRLLYTQNEYSRLKIANSLWLDDELDGVKYTYKEPFIKNATDNFYASLFSVDFSDKSTGRMMGQWISGNTNGRIVPKISIGSKQIMSILNTVYFYDQWINRFKKENTKEDLFYLENGESVLCDFMNMTNASQSFSRGEGYTRSSLGLKNNCSMVFILPDEGVGVNELLSSPERIADIFTGGESKTGKVVWSIPKFGYSSSFDLVDALKALNIHSAFSKDADFSGMTDGIAFISQIKQETCISIDENGVEASAFTHIAHAGSAMPEDNAEMILNRPFVYGITTQKGILLFAGVCGNPASR
;
A
#
# COMPACT_ATOMS: atom_id res chain seq x y z
N MET A 1 51.18 43.86 6.88
CA MET A 1 49.77 43.72 6.73
C MET A 1 49.47 42.52 5.82
N LYS A 2 49.24 41.33 6.36
CA LYS A 2 48.83 40.13 5.61
C LYS A 2 47.48 39.70 6.18
N ARG A 3 46.44 39.72 5.36
CA ARG A 3 45.10 39.24 5.69
C ARG A 3 45.05 37.73 5.49
N PHE A 4 44.69 36.98 6.53
CA PHE A 4 44.33 35.58 6.48
C PHE A 4 42.86 35.48 6.07
N PHE A 5 42.55 34.76 4.97
CA PHE A 5 41.24 34.26 4.65
C PHE A 5 41.09 32.85 5.22
N SER A 6 40.17 32.71 6.15
CA SER A 6 39.72 31.43 6.66
C SER A 6 38.60 30.88 5.73
N GLY A 7 38.92 29.80 5.02
CA GLY A 7 37.92 29.07 4.23
C GLY A 7 37.20 28.05 5.12
N ILE A 8 35.91 28.22 5.28
CA ILE A 8 35.01 27.20 5.88
C ILE A 8 34.71 26.18 4.81
N VAL A 9 35.22 24.96 5.00
CA VAL A 9 34.84 23.80 4.18
C VAL A 9 33.57 23.22 4.79
N THR A 10 32.43 23.48 4.20
CA THR A 10 31.17 22.76 4.49
C THR A 10 31.23 21.39 3.82
N ALA A 11 31.38 20.34 4.61
CA ALA A 11 31.24 18.97 4.17
C ALA A 11 29.74 18.70 3.89
N GLY A 12 29.34 18.73 2.63
CA GLY A 12 28.02 18.29 2.21
C GLY A 12 27.90 16.79 2.34
N MET A 13 27.08 16.32 3.27
CA MET A 13 26.62 14.93 3.29
C MET A 13 25.70 14.69 2.09
N ILE A 14 26.17 13.91 1.14
CA ILE A 14 25.34 13.42 0.03
C ILE A 14 24.51 12.26 0.58
N PHE A 15 23.29 12.54 1.02
CA PHE A 15 22.27 11.51 1.19
C PHE A 15 21.81 11.05 -0.20
N SER A 16 22.07 9.79 -0.54
CA SER A 16 21.51 9.19 -1.74
C SER A 16 20.03 8.90 -1.50
N LEU A 17 19.18 9.85 -1.87
CA LEU A 17 17.73 9.72 -1.88
C LEU A 17 17.32 8.69 -2.95
N ALA A 18 16.61 7.64 -2.53
CA ALA A 18 15.79 6.86 -3.44
C ALA A 18 14.63 7.77 -3.87
N SER A 19 14.78 8.49 -4.97
CA SER A 19 13.76 9.39 -5.51
C SER A 19 12.71 8.59 -6.27
N CYS A 20 11.43 8.84 -6.00
CA CYS A 20 10.37 8.58 -6.98
C CYS A 20 10.71 9.37 -8.25
N VAL A 21 11.12 8.69 -9.31
CA VAL A 21 11.49 9.31 -10.58
C VAL A 21 10.24 9.89 -11.23
N PRO A 22 10.21 11.17 -11.65
CA PRO A 22 9.04 11.70 -12.36
C PRO A 22 8.84 10.95 -13.68
N LEU A 23 7.57 10.71 -14.02
CA LEU A 23 7.17 10.03 -15.26
C LEU A 23 7.62 10.79 -16.49
N ILE A 24 8.61 10.24 -17.18
CA ILE A 24 8.87 10.55 -18.58
C ILE A 24 8.62 9.27 -19.38
N ASN A 25 7.55 9.27 -20.17
CA ASN A 25 7.05 8.23 -21.09
C ASN A 25 6.33 7.04 -20.45
N ASN A 26 4.99 7.07 -20.59
CA ASN A 26 4.06 5.98 -20.27
C ASN A 26 4.08 4.85 -21.33
N THR A 27 5.18 4.19 -21.52
CA THR A 27 5.15 2.82 -22.02
C THR A 27 5.22 1.91 -20.82
N PHE A 28 4.08 1.33 -20.48
CA PHE A 28 4.04 0.24 -19.50
C PHE A 28 4.95 -0.88 -20.02
N LYS A 29 6.06 -1.11 -19.34
CA LYS A 29 6.90 -2.26 -19.64
C LYS A 29 6.16 -3.51 -19.20
N ASP A 30 6.17 -4.54 -20.05
CA ASP A 30 5.69 -5.87 -19.66
C ASP A 30 6.48 -6.37 -18.43
N ASP A 31 5.80 -7.09 -17.56
CA ASP A 31 6.21 -7.59 -16.25
C ASP A 31 7.46 -8.52 -16.23
N THR A 32 8.31 -8.51 -17.26
CA THR A 32 9.33 -9.54 -17.47
C THR A 32 10.76 -9.16 -17.02
N THR A 33 10.95 -8.03 -16.32
CA THR A 33 12.31 -7.48 -16.07
C THR A 33 12.91 -7.85 -14.70
N GLY A 34 12.23 -8.63 -13.87
CA GLY A 34 12.71 -9.08 -12.55
C GLY A 34 13.30 -10.50 -12.55
N PRO A 35 13.91 -10.93 -11.42
CA PRO A 35 14.34 -12.31 -11.24
C PRO A 35 13.14 -13.26 -11.29
N LYS A 36 13.32 -14.42 -11.91
CA LYS A 36 12.29 -15.45 -11.98
C LYS A 36 12.32 -16.31 -10.73
N GLY A 37 11.15 -16.55 -10.12
CA GLY A 37 10.97 -17.52 -9.06
C GLY A 37 11.09 -18.96 -9.56
N ILE A 38 10.98 -19.90 -8.63
CA ILE A 38 10.92 -21.35 -8.93
C ILE A 38 9.59 -21.77 -9.55
N ASN A 39 8.55 -20.93 -9.40
CA ASN A 39 7.20 -21.11 -9.97
C ASN A 39 6.91 -20.09 -11.07
N GLU A 40 6.05 -20.46 -12.02
CA GLU A 40 5.56 -19.58 -13.07
C GLU A 40 4.20 -18.99 -12.66
N LEU A 41 4.05 -17.68 -12.77
CA LEU A 41 2.81 -16.99 -12.43
C LEU A 41 2.04 -16.61 -13.68
N ILE A 42 0.76 -17.01 -13.73
CA ILE A 42 -0.18 -16.60 -14.76
C ILE A 42 -1.22 -15.67 -14.12
N TYR A 43 -1.05 -14.38 -14.29
CA TYR A 43 -1.94 -13.37 -13.73
C TYR A 43 -3.33 -13.38 -14.41
N PRO A 44 -4.38 -12.91 -13.69
CA PRO A 44 -5.69 -12.75 -14.29
C PRO A 44 -5.63 -11.84 -15.53
N LYS A 45 -6.47 -12.12 -16.52
CA LYS A 45 -6.53 -11.32 -17.73
C LYS A 45 -7.07 -9.91 -17.43
N GLY A 46 -6.40 -8.87 -17.93
CA GLY A 46 -6.94 -7.50 -17.91
C GLY A 46 -8.16 -7.36 -18.83
N PHE A 47 -9.03 -6.42 -18.51
CA PHE A 47 -10.21 -6.05 -19.34
C PHE A 47 -10.21 -4.56 -19.61
N SER A 48 -10.77 -4.15 -20.74
CA SER A 48 -11.10 -2.75 -20.96
C SER A 48 -12.07 -2.24 -19.87
N SER A 49 -11.95 -0.98 -19.49
CA SER A 49 -12.84 -0.34 -18.51
C SER A 49 -14.32 -0.31 -18.93
N THR A 50 -14.62 -0.60 -20.20
CA THR A 50 -15.98 -0.67 -20.78
C THR A 50 -16.47 -2.09 -20.99
N ASP A 51 -15.68 -3.12 -20.68
CA ASP A 51 -16.06 -4.53 -20.80
C ASP A 51 -16.80 -4.99 -19.54
N TYR A 52 -18.03 -4.49 -19.38
CA TYR A 52 -18.89 -4.81 -18.23
C TYR A 52 -19.31 -6.28 -18.15
N GLU A 53 -19.37 -6.97 -19.28
CA GLU A 53 -19.72 -8.39 -19.34
C GLU A 53 -18.63 -9.25 -18.72
N SER A 54 -17.38 -9.09 -19.16
CA SER A 54 -16.24 -9.80 -18.57
C SER A 54 -16.04 -9.45 -17.09
N MET A 55 -16.27 -8.18 -16.69
CA MET A 55 -16.20 -7.77 -15.29
C MET A 55 -17.29 -8.46 -14.44
N ARG A 56 -18.51 -8.60 -14.96
CA ARG A 56 -19.61 -9.29 -14.27
C ARG A 56 -19.29 -10.77 -14.16
N GLN A 57 -18.90 -11.43 -15.26
CA GLN A 57 -18.51 -12.84 -15.25
C GLN A 57 -17.42 -13.11 -14.20
N ARG A 58 -16.36 -12.28 -14.15
CA ARG A 58 -15.31 -12.42 -13.14
C ARG A 58 -15.86 -12.37 -11.72
N ARG A 59 -16.81 -11.46 -11.43
CA ARG A 59 -17.45 -11.39 -10.10
C ARG A 59 -18.26 -12.64 -9.79
N ASP A 60 -19.01 -13.14 -10.75
CA ASP A 60 -19.86 -14.30 -10.56
C ASP A 60 -19.02 -15.59 -10.36
N GLU A 61 -17.86 -15.68 -11.01
CA GLU A 61 -16.90 -16.78 -10.89
C GLU A 61 -16.01 -16.72 -9.65
N ASN A 62 -15.90 -15.57 -8.99
CA ASN A 62 -15.04 -15.35 -7.84
C ASN A 62 -15.80 -14.73 -6.67
N PRO A 63 -16.78 -15.46 -6.09
CA PRO A 63 -17.53 -14.96 -4.95
C PRO A 63 -16.62 -14.80 -3.73
N VAL A 64 -16.78 -13.68 -2.99
CA VAL A 64 -16.09 -13.39 -1.74
C VAL A 64 -17.15 -13.12 -0.67
N ASN A 65 -17.04 -13.77 0.46
CA ASN A 65 -17.96 -13.62 1.58
C ASN A 65 -17.85 -12.23 2.23
N ASP A 66 -18.98 -11.69 2.71
CA ASP A 66 -18.96 -10.39 3.42
C ASP A 66 -18.11 -10.45 4.70
N SER A 67 -18.05 -11.60 5.38
CA SER A 67 -17.15 -11.83 6.54
C SER A 67 -15.67 -11.66 6.18
N THR A 68 -15.26 -12.03 4.96
CA THR A 68 -13.89 -11.84 4.47
C THR A 68 -13.57 -10.35 4.31
N TYR A 69 -14.52 -9.56 3.79
CA TYR A 69 -14.34 -8.11 3.72
C TYR A 69 -14.25 -7.49 5.12
N ASP A 70 -15.04 -7.96 6.08
CA ASP A 70 -14.98 -7.51 7.49
C ASP A 70 -13.65 -7.86 8.13
N ALA A 71 -13.16 -9.08 7.95
CA ALA A 71 -11.87 -9.55 8.44
C ALA A 71 -10.72 -8.67 7.92
N ILE A 72 -10.71 -8.39 6.61
CA ILE A 72 -9.69 -7.54 5.98
C ILE A 72 -9.76 -6.10 6.48
N ARG A 73 -10.97 -5.54 6.67
CA ARG A 73 -11.12 -4.19 7.23
C ARG A 73 -10.56 -4.10 8.66
N TRP A 74 -10.92 -5.05 9.55
CA TRP A 74 -10.39 -5.09 10.91
C TRP A 74 -8.88 -5.30 10.96
N PHE A 75 -8.36 -6.22 10.15
CA PHE A 75 -6.93 -6.40 9.99
C PHE A 75 -6.24 -5.10 9.57
N SER A 76 -6.83 -4.39 8.60
CA SER A 76 -6.29 -3.13 8.11
C SER A 76 -6.18 -2.07 9.20
N TYR A 77 -7.22 -1.92 10.02
CA TYR A 77 -7.23 -0.93 11.12
C TYR A 77 -6.26 -1.31 12.24
N ASN A 78 -6.23 -2.59 12.61
CA ASN A 78 -5.32 -3.09 13.64
C ASN A 78 -3.85 -2.91 13.26
N THR A 79 -3.49 -3.29 12.03
CA THR A 79 -2.10 -3.17 11.55
C THR A 79 -1.70 -1.72 11.31
N ALA A 80 -2.59 -0.90 10.74
CA ALA A 80 -2.34 0.53 10.54
C ALA A 80 -2.08 1.25 11.87
N ALA A 81 -2.84 0.94 12.94
CA ALA A 81 -2.62 1.50 14.26
C ALA A 81 -1.22 1.19 14.83
N GLN A 82 -0.62 0.05 14.48
CA GLN A 82 0.74 -0.28 14.91
C GLN A 82 1.81 0.37 14.01
N VAL A 83 1.57 0.35 12.70
CA VAL A 83 2.54 0.87 11.71
C VAL A 83 2.69 2.38 11.86
N PHE A 84 1.60 3.12 11.98
CA PHE A 84 1.65 4.59 12.04
C PHE A 84 2.22 5.14 13.35
N LYS A 85 2.31 4.36 14.43
CA LYS A 85 3.04 4.77 15.64
C LYS A 85 4.51 5.13 15.39
N LYS A 86 5.11 4.62 14.31
CA LYS A 86 6.51 4.84 13.95
C LYS A 86 6.68 5.84 12.80
N VAL A 87 5.60 6.43 12.31
CA VAL A 87 5.63 7.41 11.21
C VAL A 87 5.74 8.80 11.79
N GLU A 88 6.86 9.47 11.51
CA GLU A 88 7.14 10.82 12.05
C GLU A 88 6.57 11.94 11.17
N THR A 89 6.59 11.78 9.85
CA THR A 89 6.18 12.85 8.93
C THR A 89 5.29 12.32 7.81
N ASN A 90 5.86 11.50 6.91
CA ASN A 90 5.14 10.91 5.78
C ASN A 90 5.20 9.39 5.87
N GLY A 91 4.10 8.75 5.57
CA GLY A 91 4.04 7.30 5.51
C GLY A 91 2.92 6.82 4.60
N CYS A 92 3.21 5.82 3.79
CA CYS A 92 2.23 5.12 2.97
C CYS A 92 2.35 3.63 3.25
N TYR A 93 1.29 3.00 3.69
CA TYR A 93 1.21 1.60 4.08
C TYR A 93 0.09 0.90 3.33
N SER A 94 0.30 -0.34 2.90
CA SER A 94 -0.73 -1.16 2.25
C SER A 94 -1.16 -2.33 3.13
N PRO A 95 -2.29 -2.22 3.86
CA PRO A 95 -2.78 -3.29 4.72
C PRO A 95 -3.13 -4.56 3.95
N ILE A 96 -3.80 -4.41 2.81
CA ILE A 96 -4.22 -5.56 1.99
C ILE A 96 -3.03 -6.39 1.50
N SER A 97 -1.93 -5.73 1.16
CA SER A 97 -0.73 -6.41 0.70
C SER A 97 -0.09 -7.24 1.84
N LEU A 98 -0.03 -6.70 3.06
CA LEU A 98 0.42 -7.46 4.23
C LEU A 98 -0.55 -8.62 4.56
N TYR A 99 -1.87 -8.40 4.42
CA TYR A 99 -2.86 -9.46 4.60
C TYR A 99 -2.55 -10.68 3.72
N TYR A 100 -2.30 -10.44 2.42
CA TYR A 100 -1.92 -11.51 1.48
C TYR A 100 -0.60 -12.19 1.83
N ALA A 101 0.39 -11.43 2.30
CA ALA A 101 1.68 -11.98 2.71
C ALA A 101 1.54 -12.95 3.90
N LEU A 102 0.77 -12.56 4.92
CA LEU A 102 0.50 -13.39 6.08
C LEU A 102 -0.43 -14.57 5.76
N ALA A 103 -1.43 -14.36 4.91
CA ALA A 103 -2.31 -15.43 4.46
C ALA A 103 -1.53 -16.52 3.72
N LEU A 104 -0.60 -16.12 2.84
CA LEU A 104 0.32 -17.08 2.20
C LEU A 104 1.16 -17.83 3.23
N ALA A 105 1.76 -17.13 4.20
CA ALA A 105 2.56 -17.76 5.25
C ALA A 105 1.73 -18.76 6.08
N ALA A 106 0.47 -18.39 6.43
CA ALA A 106 -0.43 -19.24 7.18
C ALA A 106 -0.71 -20.59 6.49
N THR A 107 -0.76 -20.60 5.15
CA THR A 107 -0.99 -21.83 4.39
C THR A 107 0.18 -22.81 4.40
N GLY A 108 1.37 -22.36 4.76
CA GLY A 108 2.56 -23.19 4.94
C GLY A 108 2.87 -23.50 6.40
N ALA A 109 2.11 -22.93 7.33
CA ALA A 109 2.29 -23.09 8.77
C ALA A 109 1.45 -24.25 9.32
N GLU A 110 1.91 -24.83 10.44
CA GLU A 110 1.17 -25.83 11.21
C GLU A 110 1.14 -25.46 12.71
N GLY A 111 0.30 -26.17 13.46
CA GLY A 111 0.19 -26.01 14.92
C GLY A 111 -0.04 -24.56 15.37
N ALA A 112 0.65 -24.15 16.44
CA ALA A 112 0.50 -22.83 17.03
C ALA A 112 0.87 -21.69 16.06
N THR A 113 1.86 -21.91 15.18
CA THR A 113 2.26 -20.93 14.16
C THR A 113 1.11 -20.61 13.21
N ARG A 114 0.41 -21.63 12.73
CA ARG A 114 -0.78 -21.49 11.89
C ARG A 114 -1.91 -20.80 12.65
N ASP A 115 -2.17 -21.24 13.87
CA ASP A 115 -3.30 -20.78 14.66
C ASP A 115 -3.18 -19.28 15.03
N GLU A 116 -1.97 -18.79 15.37
CA GLU A 116 -1.70 -17.36 15.58
C GLU A 116 -1.96 -16.54 14.31
N LEU A 117 -1.49 -17.02 13.15
CA LEU A 117 -1.68 -16.35 11.86
C LEU A 117 -3.17 -16.32 11.46
N LEU A 118 -3.87 -17.45 11.56
CA LEU A 118 -5.30 -17.53 11.23
C LEU A 118 -6.14 -16.64 12.13
N ASN A 119 -5.82 -16.57 13.42
CA ASN A 119 -6.54 -15.72 14.37
C ASN A 119 -6.47 -14.23 13.96
N VAL A 120 -5.30 -13.73 13.62
CA VAL A 120 -5.14 -12.33 13.18
C VAL A 120 -5.81 -12.07 11.83
N LEU A 121 -5.87 -13.08 10.96
CA LEU A 121 -6.55 -13.02 9.66
C LEU A 121 -8.06 -13.26 9.76
N SER A 122 -8.54 -13.67 10.94
CA SER A 122 -9.95 -13.99 11.23
C SER A 122 -10.51 -15.12 10.35
N PHE A 123 -9.76 -16.22 10.26
CA PHE A 123 -10.17 -17.45 9.57
C PHE A 123 -9.99 -18.68 10.46
N ASP A 124 -10.83 -19.69 10.27
CA ASP A 124 -10.80 -20.93 11.02
C ASP A 124 -9.87 -21.98 10.39
N ASN A 125 -9.61 -21.88 9.08
CA ASN A 125 -8.77 -22.83 8.36
C ASN A 125 -8.11 -22.22 7.12
N THR A 126 -7.04 -22.85 6.66
CA THR A 126 -6.23 -22.37 5.54
C THR A 126 -6.86 -22.62 4.17
N SER A 127 -7.77 -23.59 4.05
CA SER A 127 -8.47 -23.91 2.79
C SER A 127 -9.41 -22.77 2.40
N ASP A 128 -10.27 -22.35 3.33
CA ASP A 128 -11.20 -21.24 3.11
C ASP A 128 -10.44 -19.93 2.91
N LEU A 129 -9.40 -19.68 3.73
CA LEU A 129 -8.51 -18.52 3.56
C LEU A 129 -7.91 -18.46 2.16
N SER A 130 -7.40 -19.60 1.64
CA SER A 130 -6.80 -19.66 0.30
C SER A 130 -7.82 -19.40 -0.80
N ALA A 131 -9.01 -19.99 -0.69
CA ALA A 131 -10.08 -19.80 -1.68
C ALA A 131 -10.57 -18.35 -1.72
N GLU A 132 -10.84 -17.75 -0.56
CA GLU A 132 -11.28 -16.37 -0.42
C GLU A 132 -10.22 -15.38 -0.90
N CYS A 133 -8.95 -15.58 -0.53
CA CYS A 133 -7.84 -14.76 -1.03
C CYS A 133 -7.70 -14.87 -2.55
N GLY A 134 -7.78 -16.08 -3.12
CA GLY A 134 -7.70 -16.28 -4.55
C GLY A 134 -8.82 -15.58 -5.31
N ASN A 135 -10.07 -15.71 -4.83
CA ASN A 135 -11.22 -15.02 -5.40
C ASN A 135 -11.05 -13.49 -5.33
N LEU A 136 -10.70 -12.99 -4.15
CA LEU A 136 -10.49 -11.55 -3.95
C LEU A 136 -9.34 -11.01 -4.81
N TYR A 137 -8.21 -11.75 -4.93
CA TYR A 137 -7.10 -11.34 -5.79
C TYR A 137 -7.57 -11.15 -7.23
N ARG A 138 -8.33 -12.11 -7.78
CA ARG A 138 -8.86 -12.04 -9.13
C ARG A 138 -9.83 -10.87 -9.33
N LEU A 139 -10.57 -10.47 -8.29
CA LEU A 139 -11.42 -9.29 -8.32
C LEU A 139 -10.65 -7.97 -8.25
N LEU A 140 -9.59 -7.92 -7.46
CA LEU A 140 -8.77 -6.72 -7.26
C LEU A 140 -7.80 -6.49 -8.42
N TYR A 141 -7.26 -7.55 -9.03
CA TYR A 141 -6.31 -7.43 -10.12
C TYR A 141 -6.89 -6.63 -11.28
N THR A 142 -6.26 -5.51 -11.58
CA THR A 142 -6.71 -4.59 -12.62
C THR A 142 -5.56 -4.26 -13.56
N GLN A 143 -5.83 -4.36 -14.85
CA GLN A 143 -4.95 -3.91 -15.91
C GLN A 143 -5.80 -3.45 -17.09
N ASN A 144 -5.98 -2.16 -17.22
CA ASN A 144 -6.70 -1.53 -18.33
C ASN A 144 -6.06 -0.20 -18.74
N GLU A 145 -6.72 0.54 -19.62
CA GLU A 145 -6.23 1.81 -20.18
C GLU A 145 -6.15 2.97 -19.17
N TYR A 146 -6.86 2.88 -18.03
CA TYR A 146 -6.94 3.95 -17.03
C TYR A 146 -6.36 3.57 -15.68
N SER A 147 -6.22 2.27 -15.41
CA SER A 147 -5.92 1.82 -14.06
C SER A 147 -5.14 0.51 -14.04
N ARG A 148 -4.29 0.36 -13.03
CA ARG A 148 -3.59 -0.86 -12.68
C ARG A 148 -3.59 -1.06 -11.17
N LEU A 149 -3.91 -2.27 -10.76
CA LEU A 149 -3.73 -2.73 -9.40
C LEU A 149 -3.13 -4.13 -9.44
N LYS A 150 -1.94 -4.26 -8.89
CA LYS A 150 -1.22 -5.53 -8.75
C LYS A 150 -0.64 -5.61 -7.35
N ILE A 151 -1.11 -6.57 -6.57
CA ILE A 151 -0.49 -6.95 -5.30
C ILE A 151 0.57 -8.00 -5.62
N ALA A 152 1.81 -7.76 -5.24
CA ALA A 152 2.90 -8.69 -5.48
C ALA A 152 3.50 -9.15 -4.15
N ASN A 153 3.52 -10.46 -3.96
CA ASN A 153 4.13 -11.12 -2.82
C ASN A 153 5.24 -12.04 -3.29
N SER A 154 6.33 -12.11 -2.54
CA SER A 154 7.34 -13.13 -2.74
C SER A 154 7.82 -13.69 -1.42
N LEU A 155 8.14 -14.96 -1.44
CA LEU A 155 8.71 -15.69 -0.33
C LEU A 155 10.08 -16.21 -0.74
N TRP A 156 11.07 -15.88 0.08
CA TRP A 156 12.48 -16.16 -0.13
C TRP A 156 12.92 -17.10 0.98
N LEU A 157 13.33 -18.33 0.63
CA LEU A 157 13.76 -19.38 1.55
C LEU A 157 15.23 -19.65 1.30
N ASP A 158 16.00 -19.79 2.37
CA ASP A 158 17.39 -20.27 2.27
C ASP A 158 17.43 -21.64 1.61
N ASP A 159 18.36 -21.86 0.72
CA ASP A 159 18.47 -23.12 -0.01
C ASP A 159 19.24 -24.18 0.78
N GLU A 160 20.05 -23.75 1.75
CA GLU A 160 20.81 -24.65 2.61
C GLU A 160 21.10 -24.03 3.99
N LEU A 161 20.80 -24.74 5.07
CA LEU A 161 21.20 -24.39 6.42
C LEU A 161 21.89 -25.56 7.09
N ASP A 162 23.11 -25.36 7.65
CA ASP A 162 23.90 -26.35 8.35
C ASP A 162 24.11 -27.66 7.54
N GLY A 163 24.26 -27.56 6.21
CA GLY A 163 24.44 -28.68 5.28
C GLY A 163 23.16 -29.42 4.88
N VAL A 164 21.99 -28.93 5.31
CA VAL A 164 20.68 -29.45 4.93
C VAL A 164 20.06 -28.55 3.86
N LYS A 165 19.74 -29.13 2.70
CA LYS A 165 19.06 -28.41 1.62
C LYS A 165 17.57 -28.26 1.90
N TYR A 166 17.05 -27.06 1.66
CA TYR A 166 15.63 -26.73 1.81
C TYR A 166 14.95 -26.61 0.45
N THR A 167 13.77 -27.20 0.36
CA THR A 167 12.92 -27.10 -0.83
C THR A 167 11.48 -26.84 -0.40
N TYR A 168 10.74 -26.13 -1.24
CA TYR A 168 9.30 -25.98 -1.05
C TYR A 168 8.56 -27.27 -1.41
N LYS A 169 7.49 -27.54 -0.67
CA LYS A 169 6.58 -28.65 -0.95
C LYS A 169 5.64 -28.31 -2.11
N GLU A 170 5.41 -29.28 -3.01
CA GLU A 170 4.55 -29.10 -4.19
C GLU A 170 3.14 -28.57 -3.88
N PRO A 171 2.42 -29.04 -2.82
CA PRO A 171 1.11 -28.50 -2.50
C PRO A 171 1.17 -27.01 -2.13
N PHE A 172 2.23 -26.58 -1.43
CA PHE A 172 2.44 -25.18 -1.08
C PHE A 172 2.76 -24.34 -2.33
N ILE A 173 3.64 -24.82 -3.21
CA ILE A 173 3.97 -24.14 -4.49
C ILE A 173 2.69 -23.92 -5.30
N LYS A 174 1.87 -24.97 -5.43
CA LYS A 174 0.62 -24.87 -6.18
C LYS A 174 -0.33 -23.84 -5.58
N ASN A 175 -0.53 -23.85 -4.26
CA ASN A 175 -1.41 -22.91 -3.59
C ASN A 175 -0.91 -21.46 -3.70
N ALA A 176 0.40 -21.23 -3.49
CA ALA A 176 1.04 -19.94 -3.64
C ALA A 176 0.87 -19.35 -5.05
N THR A 177 0.93 -20.23 -6.07
CA THR A 177 0.77 -19.87 -7.47
C THR A 177 -0.68 -19.54 -7.82
N ASP A 178 -1.61 -20.45 -7.48
CA ASP A 178 -3.00 -20.41 -7.98
C ASP A 178 -3.90 -19.43 -7.23
N ASN A 179 -3.65 -19.23 -5.91
CA ASN A 179 -4.50 -18.42 -5.05
C ASN A 179 -3.84 -17.11 -4.59
N PHE A 180 -2.51 -17.10 -4.47
CA PHE A 180 -1.82 -15.90 -3.96
C PHE A 180 -1.02 -15.17 -5.02
N TYR A 181 -0.83 -15.76 -6.21
CA TYR A 181 -0.01 -15.17 -7.28
C TYR A 181 1.36 -14.73 -6.76
N ALA A 182 1.94 -15.52 -5.86
CA ALA A 182 3.16 -15.20 -5.16
C ALA A 182 4.37 -15.87 -5.83
N SER A 183 5.47 -15.12 -5.96
CA SER A 183 6.75 -15.65 -6.45
C SER A 183 7.50 -16.34 -5.33
N LEU A 184 7.98 -17.55 -5.56
CA LEU A 184 8.78 -18.32 -4.62
C LEU A 184 10.23 -18.37 -5.07
N PHE A 185 11.17 -18.13 -4.16
CA PHE A 185 12.60 -18.13 -4.42
C PHE A 185 13.33 -19.04 -3.43
N SER A 186 14.26 -19.84 -3.95
CA SER A 186 15.26 -20.55 -3.15
C SER A 186 16.60 -19.86 -3.36
N VAL A 187 17.25 -19.39 -2.30
CA VAL A 187 18.39 -18.50 -2.36
C VAL A 187 19.41 -18.81 -1.27
N ASP A 188 20.65 -18.37 -1.47
CA ASP A 188 21.67 -18.31 -0.41
C ASP A 188 21.67 -16.92 0.22
N PHE A 189 21.24 -16.78 1.46
CA PHE A 189 21.30 -15.50 2.19
C PHE A 189 22.72 -15.10 2.62
N SER A 190 23.71 -15.98 2.52
CA SER A 190 25.12 -15.61 2.71
C SER A 190 25.70 -14.87 1.50
N ASP A 191 25.10 -15.04 0.30
CA ASP A 191 25.48 -14.31 -0.91
C ASP A 191 24.84 -12.90 -0.94
N LYS A 192 25.69 -11.88 -0.90
CA LYS A 192 25.27 -10.48 -1.01
C LYS A 192 24.48 -10.14 -2.29
N SER A 193 24.57 -10.97 -3.34
CA SER A 193 23.80 -10.79 -4.56
C SER A 193 22.30 -11.03 -4.36
N THR A 194 21.92 -11.84 -3.38
CA THR A 194 20.52 -12.12 -3.00
C THR A 194 19.78 -10.83 -2.65
N GLY A 195 20.35 -9.93 -1.85
CA GLY A 195 19.73 -8.63 -1.56
C GLY A 195 19.52 -7.76 -2.79
N ARG A 196 20.41 -7.84 -3.78
CA ARG A 196 20.24 -7.15 -5.07
C ARG A 196 19.10 -7.77 -5.88
N MET A 197 19.02 -9.10 -5.91
CA MET A 197 17.96 -9.84 -6.58
C MET A 197 16.58 -9.51 -5.98
N MET A 198 16.47 -9.43 -4.65
CA MET A 198 15.27 -8.98 -3.94
C MET A 198 14.87 -7.55 -4.33
N GLY A 199 15.82 -6.61 -4.41
CA GLY A 199 15.57 -5.25 -4.88
C GLY A 199 15.12 -5.19 -6.34
N GLN A 200 15.67 -6.03 -7.21
CA GLN A 200 15.24 -6.14 -8.61
C GLN A 200 13.82 -6.69 -8.73
N TRP A 201 13.44 -7.66 -7.89
CA TRP A 201 12.07 -8.16 -7.85
C TRP A 201 11.07 -7.05 -7.47
N ILE A 202 11.37 -6.24 -6.47
CA ILE A 202 10.53 -5.08 -6.09
C ILE A 202 10.43 -4.10 -7.26
N SER A 203 11.56 -3.75 -7.88
CA SER A 203 11.61 -2.83 -9.02
C SER A 203 10.75 -3.33 -10.19
N GLY A 204 10.84 -4.61 -10.53
CA GLY A 204 10.02 -5.23 -11.58
C GLY A 204 8.53 -5.18 -11.28
N ASN A 205 8.13 -5.38 -10.01
CA ASN A 205 6.72 -5.37 -9.62
C ASN A 205 6.15 -3.97 -9.31
N THR A 206 7.00 -2.93 -9.32
CA THR A 206 6.59 -1.52 -9.11
C THR A 206 6.84 -0.65 -10.34
N ASN A 207 6.94 -1.24 -11.52
CA ASN A 207 7.21 -0.54 -12.79
C ASN A 207 8.46 0.37 -12.72
N GLY A 208 9.49 -0.07 -11.96
CA GLY A 208 10.73 0.69 -11.75
C GLY A 208 10.61 1.88 -10.78
N ARG A 209 9.47 2.04 -10.12
CA ARG A 209 9.24 3.17 -9.20
C ARG A 209 10.02 3.06 -7.91
N ILE A 210 10.20 1.83 -7.42
CA ILE A 210 10.95 1.54 -6.22
C ILE A 210 12.16 0.70 -6.60
N VAL A 211 13.35 1.15 -6.24
CA VAL A 211 14.61 0.41 -6.47
C VAL A 211 15.36 0.36 -5.14
N PRO A 212 14.90 -0.45 -4.17
CA PRO A 212 15.47 -0.45 -2.84
C PRO A 212 16.80 -1.21 -2.80
N LYS A 213 17.65 -0.82 -1.84
CA LYS A 213 18.79 -1.62 -1.42
C LYS A 213 18.36 -2.52 -0.26
N ILE A 214 18.16 -3.80 -0.52
CA ILE A 214 17.78 -4.74 0.52
C ILE A 214 19.05 -5.23 1.25
N SER A 215 19.07 -4.98 2.55
CA SER A 215 20.08 -5.55 3.43
C SER A 215 19.61 -6.93 3.90
N ILE A 216 20.49 -7.92 3.77
CA ILE A 216 20.25 -9.29 4.21
C ILE A 216 21.29 -9.68 5.26
N GLY A 217 20.91 -10.58 6.17
CA GLY A 217 21.78 -11.16 7.17
C GLY A 217 22.12 -12.61 6.81
N SER A 218 23.39 -13.02 7.03
CA SER A 218 23.83 -14.39 6.73
C SER A 218 23.20 -15.50 7.60
N LYS A 219 22.34 -15.13 8.55
CA LYS A 219 21.55 -16.05 9.38
C LYS A 219 20.05 -15.96 9.07
N GLN A 220 19.70 -15.32 7.98
CA GLN A 220 18.33 -15.18 7.54
C GLN A 220 17.87 -16.52 6.94
N ILE A 221 16.70 -16.99 7.32
CA ILE A 221 16.16 -18.29 6.88
C ILE A 221 15.04 -18.07 5.88
N MET A 222 14.12 -17.18 6.21
CA MET A 222 12.97 -16.88 5.36
C MET A 222 12.66 -15.39 5.39
N SER A 223 12.39 -14.83 4.23
CA SER A 223 11.94 -13.43 4.08
C SER A 223 10.70 -13.36 3.22
N ILE A 224 9.81 -12.48 3.61
CA ILE A 224 8.64 -12.14 2.82
C ILE A 224 8.82 -10.70 2.32
N LEU A 225 8.79 -10.52 1.00
CA LEU A 225 8.73 -9.21 0.37
C LEU A 225 7.34 -8.99 -0.20
N ASN A 226 6.89 -7.77 0.01
CA ASN A 226 5.55 -7.37 -0.31
C ASN A 226 5.57 -5.99 -0.95
N THR A 227 4.86 -5.82 -2.06
CA THR A 227 4.69 -4.52 -2.71
C THR A 227 3.37 -4.45 -3.46
N VAL A 228 2.87 -3.24 -3.64
CA VAL A 228 1.67 -2.97 -4.44
C VAL A 228 2.00 -1.92 -5.48
N TYR A 229 1.67 -2.22 -6.72
CA TYR A 229 1.62 -1.23 -7.77
C TYR A 229 0.17 -0.81 -7.98
N PHE A 230 -0.11 0.48 -7.74
CA PHE A 230 -1.41 1.10 -7.96
C PHE A 230 -1.26 2.35 -8.83
N TYR A 231 -2.05 2.38 -9.88
CA TYR A 231 -2.19 3.50 -10.78
C TYR A 231 -3.66 3.66 -11.11
N ASP A 232 -4.22 4.85 -10.93
CA ASP A 232 -5.59 5.12 -11.34
C ASP A 232 -5.80 6.62 -11.59
N GLN A 233 -6.74 6.94 -12.45
CA GLN A 233 -7.06 8.32 -12.82
C GLN A 233 -8.28 8.82 -12.06
N TRP A 234 -8.27 10.12 -11.73
CA TRP A 234 -9.48 10.76 -11.20
C TRP A 234 -10.65 10.61 -12.17
N ILE A 235 -11.86 10.34 -11.67
CA ILE A 235 -13.08 10.47 -12.47
C ILE A 235 -13.20 11.91 -12.97
N ASN A 236 -13.05 12.88 -12.06
CA ASN A 236 -13.00 14.30 -12.36
C ASN A 236 -11.60 14.81 -12.07
N ARG A 237 -10.84 15.11 -13.13
CA ARG A 237 -9.46 15.58 -13.02
C ARG A 237 -9.40 17.04 -12.56
N PHE A 238 -8.33 17.38 -11.87
CA PHE A 238 -7.99 18.77 -11.60
C PHE A 238 -7.52 19.44 -12.90
N LYS A 239 -7.85 20.72 -13.06
CA LYS A 239 -7.37 21.53 -14.15
C LYS A 239 -6.03 22.14 -13.78
N LYS A 240 -5.01 21.97 -14.62
CA LYS A 240 -3.66 22.50 -14.37
C LYS A 240 -3.63 24.01 -14.16
N GLU A 241 -4.50 24.76 -14.85
CA GLU A 241 -4.65 26.21 -14.68
C GLU A 241 -5.17 26.62 -13.30
N ASN A 242 -5.77 25.69 -12.56
CA ASN A 242 -6.23 25.92 -11.18
C ASN A 242 -5.19 25.47 -10.14
N THR A 243 -4.08 24.83 -10.54
CA THR A 243 -2.98 24.50 -9.62
C THR A 243 -2.20 25.79 -9.31
N LYS A 244 -1.99 26.04 -8.02
CA LYS A 244 -1.32 27.25 -7.54
C LYS A 244 -0.35 26.89 -6.41
N GLU A 245 0.77 27.57 -6.36
CA GLU A 245 1.70 27.50 -5.24
C GLU A 245 1.07 28.17 -4.01
N ASP A 246 1.12 27.47 -2.87
CA ASP A 246 0.62 27.98 -1.58
C ASP A 246 1.42 27.33 -0.42
N LEU A 247 1.16 27.78 0.81
CA LEU A 247 1.82 27.31 2.01
C LEU A 247 1.15 26.06 2.58
N PHE A 248 1.98 25.06 2.90
CA PHE A 248 1.61 23.94 3.74
C PHE A 248 2.27 24.10 5.11
N TYR A 249 1.50 24.05 6.19
CA TYR A 249 1.94 24.25 7.57
C TYR A 249 2.32 22.91 8.20
N LEU A 250 3.57 22.77 8.60
CA LEU A 250 4.10 21.58 9.24
C LEU A 250 3.72 21.50 10.72
N GLU A 251 3.77 20.33 11.30
CA GLU A 251 3.44 20.10 12.73
C GLU A 251 4.36 20.89 13.68
N ASN A 252 5.61 21.15 13.27
CA ASN A 252 6.58 21.92 14.06
C ASN A 252 6.37 23.46 13.99
N GLY A 253 5.33 23.93 13.29
CA GLY A 253 5.01 25.34 13.10
C GLY A 253 5.74 26.02 11.94
N GLU A 254 6.63 25.33 11.24
CA GLU A 254 7.22 25.81 9.99
C GLU A 254 6.24 25.68 8.83
N SER A 255 6.56 26.24 7.68
CA SER A 255 5.76 26.08 6.46
C SER A 255 6.66 25.80 5.25
N VAL A 256 6.10 25.10 4.28
CA VAL A 256 6.76 24.80 3.00
C VAL A 256 5.86 25.25 1.86
N LEU A 257 6.46 25.74 0.76
CA LEU A 257 5.74 26.05 -0.48
C LEU A 257 5.59 24.78 -1.31
N CYS A 258 4.37 24.54 -1.80
CA CYS A 258 4.09 23.45 -2.73
C CYS A 258 2.89 23.78 -3.63
N ASP A 259 2.76 23.02 -4.72
CA ASP A 259 1.65 23.17 -5.66
C ASP A 259 0.37 22.57 -5.10
N PHE A 260 -0.69 23.37 -4.98
CA PHE A 260 -2.04 22.91 -4.60
C PHE A 260 -2.95 22.82 -5.82
N MET A 261 -3.54 21.65 -6.02
CA MET A 261 -4.58 21.39 -7.00
C MET A 261 -5.92 21.84 -6.45
N ASN A 262 -6.64 22.68 -7.18
CA ASN A 262 -7.90 23.27 -6.71
C ASN A 262 -9.09 22.88 -7.57
N MET A 263 -10.20 22.48 -6.92
CA MET A 263 -11.50 22.31 -7.57
C MET A 263 -12.65 22.55 -6.59
N THR A 264 -13.85 22.74 -7.14
CA THR A 264 -15.08 22.83 -6.34
C THR A 264 -16.12 21.90 -6.93
N ASN A 265 -16.70 21.05 -6.09
CA ASN A 265 -17.81 20.18 -6.42
C ASN A 265 -19.09 20.74 -5.78
N ALA A 266 -20.09 21.03 -6.58
CA ALA A 266 -21.33 21.66 -6.13
C ALA A 266 -22.20 20.75 -5.26
N SER A 267 -22.08 19.42 -5.46
CA SER A 267 -22.81 18.41 -4.70
C SER A 267 -21.92 17.18 -4.52
N GLN A 268 -21.43 16.96 -3.31
CA GLN A 268 -20.55 15.87 -2.96
C GLN A 268 -20.79 15.46 -1.51
N SER A 269 -20.65 14.16 -1.23
CA SER A 269 -20.74 13.64 0.13
C SER A 269 -19.47 13.98 0.91
N PHE A 270 -19.64 14.35 2.16
CA PHE A 270 -18.60 14.50 3.16
C PHE A 270 -19.13 14.06 4.53
N SER A 271 -18.26 13.73 5.45
CA SER A 271 -18.63 13.37 6.83
C SER A 271 -17.84 14.22 7.82
N ARG A 272 -18.49 14.58 8.93
CA ARG A 272 -17.85 15.19 10.09
C ARG A 272 -17.92 14.23 11.26
N GLY A 273 -16.76 13.92 11.81
CA GLY A 273 -16.63 13.12 13.04
C GLY A 273 -15.93 13.93 14.13
N GLU A 274 -15.61 13.26 15.22
CA GLU A 274 -14.90 13.89 16.33
C GLU A 274 -13.47 14.25 15.89
N GLY A 275 -13.19 15.54 15.77
CA GLY A 275 -11.87 16.08 15.41
C GLY A 275 -11.47 15.91 13.94
N TYR A 276 -12.40 15.65 13.02
CA TYR A 276 -12.06 15.55 11.61
C TYR A 276 -13.22 15.87 10.65
N THR A 277 -12.85 16.28 9.46
CA THR A 277 -13.71 16.27 8.27
C THR A 277 -13.15 15.29 7.24
N ARG A 278 -14.02 14.44 6.68
CA ARG A 278 -13.66 13.46 5.65
C ARG A 278 -14.46 13.69 4.37
N SER A 279 -13.79 13.60 3.23
CA SER A 279 -14.45 13.47 1.92
C SER A 279 -13.57 12.64 0.98
N SER A 280 -14.06 12.27 -0.20
CA SER A 280 -13.34 11.40 -1.12
C SER A 280 -13.50 11.82 -2.57
N LEU A 281 -12.50 11.54 -3.38
CA LEU A 281 -12.52 11.70 -4.82
C LEU A 281 -12.53 10.32 -5.50
N GLY A 282 -13.45 10.15 -6.44
CA GLY A 282 -13.60 8.89 -7.17
C GLY A 282 -12.48 8.66 -8.18
N LEU A 283 -12.04 7.42 -8.27
CA LEU A 283 -11.08 6.91 -9.23
C LEU A 283 -11.79 6.02 -10.28
N LYS A 284 -11.27 5.94 -11.48
CA LYS A 284 -11.96 5.31 -12.63
C LYS A 284 -12.20 3.81 -12.48
N ASN A 285 -11.39 3.13 -11.68
CA ASN A 285 -11.56 1.70 -11.41
C ASN A 285 -12.41 1.41 -10.16
N ASN A 286 -13.42 2.22 -9.91
CA ASN A 286 -14.33 2.05 -8.78
C ASN A 286 -13.65 2.07 -7.39
N CYS A 287 -12.46 2.64 -7.30
CA CYS A 287 -11.82 2.99 -6.04
C CYS A 287 -12.11 4.45 -5.68
N SER A 288 -11.84 4.81 -4.44
CA SER A 288 -11.92 6.19 -3.96
C SER A 288 -10.65 6.56 -3.22
N MET A 289 -10.12 7.74 -3.51
CA MET A 289 -9.12 8.37 -2.66
C MET A 289 -9.85 9.16 -1.58
N VAL A 290 -9.73 8.69 -0.35
CA VAL A 290 -10.33 9.29 0.85
C VAL A 290 -9.33 10.23 1.47
N PHE A 291 -9.75 11.43 1.82
CA PHE A 291 -8.96 12.41 2.56
C PHE A 291 -9.65 12.72 3.89
N ILE A 292 -8.86 12.71 4.95
CA ILE A 292 -9.30 13.00 6.32
C ILE A 292 -8.45 14.17 6.80
N LEU A 293 -9.10 15.32 6.93
CA LEU A 293 -8.48 16.54 7.41
C LEU A 293 -8.77 16.66 8.91
N PRO A 294 -7.75 16.63 9.79
CA PRO A 294 -7.95 16.90 11.21
C PRO A 294 -8.49 18.29 11.42
N ASP A 295 -9.34 18.49 12.41
CA ASP A 295 -9.77 19.83 12.85
C ASP A 295 -8.58 20.62 13.43
N GLU A 296 -8.71 21.92 13.55
CA GLU A 296 -7.63 22.76 14.11
C GLU A 296 -7.30 22.33 15.55
N GLY A 297 -6.03 22.09 15.80
CA GLY A 297 -5.52 21.62 17.09
C GLY A 297 -5.56 20.11 17.30
N VAL A 298 -6.10 19.34 16.37
CA VAL A 298 -6.08 17.88 16.39
C VAL A 298 -4.91 17.36 15.54
N GLY A 299 -4.08 16.50 16.12
CA GLY A 299 -2.95 15.88 15.42
C GLY A 299 -3.35 14.60 14.66
N VAL A 300 -2.64 14.30 13.57
CA VAL A 300 -2.85 13.04 12.83
C VAL A 300 -2.64 11.80 13.71
N ASN A 301 -1.72 11.87 14.68
CA ASN A 301 -1.44 10.78 15.61
C ASN A 301 -2.64 10.46 16.52
N GLU A 302 -3.46 11.45 16.87
CA GLU A 302 -4.69 11.24 17.63
C GLU A 302 -5.72 10.45 16.81
N LEU A 303 -5.86 10.78 15.52
CA LEU A 303 -6.77 10.09 14.62
C LEU A 303 -6.34 8.66 14.31
N LEU A 304 -5.05 8.34 14.46
CA LEU A 304 -4.46 7.03 14.17
C LEU A 304 -4.13 6.23 15.45
N SER A 305 -4.60 6.67 16.62
CA SER A 305 -4.20 6.16 17.93
C SER A 305 -4.68 4.74 18.25
N SER A 306 -5.80 4.30 17.67
CA SER A 306 -6.35 2.95 17.86
C SER A 306 -7.06 2.42 16.62
N PRO A 307 -7.28 1.09 16.53
CA PRO A 307 -8.04 0.50 15.43
C PRO A 307 -9.45 1.07 15.29
N GLU A 308 -10.15 1.29 16.40
CA GLU A 308 -11.51 1.85 16.43
C GLU A 308 -11.51 3.29 15.91
N ARG A 309 -10.47 4.07 16.27
CA ARG A 309 -10.33 5.43 15.80
C ARG A 309 -10.06 5.47 14.31
N ILE A 310 -9.21 4.56 13.80
CA ILE A 310 -8.97 4.42 12.36
C ILE A 310 -10.24 3.96 11.64
N ALA A 311 -11.00 3.03 12.19
CA ALA A 311 -12.30 2.64 11.64
C ALA A 311 -13.24 3.84 11.55
N ASP A 312 -13.34 4.64 12.61
CA ASP A 312 -14.19 5.83 12.66
C ASP A 312 -13.80 6.87 11.58
N ILE A 313 -12.52 7.22 11.45
CA ILE A 313 -12.11 8.21 10.45
C ILE A 313 -12.32 7.75 9.00
N PHE A 314 -12.33 6.43 8.73
CA PHE A 314 -12.61 5.91 7.40
C PHE A 314 -14.08 5.62 7.13
N THR A 315 -14.88 5.28 8.12
CA THR A 315 -16.26 4.81 7.94
C THR A 315 -17.31 5.55 8.77
N GLY A 316 -16.91 6.19 9.88
CA GLY A 316 -17.80 6.89 10.82
C GLY A 316 -18.11 8.33 10.41
N GLY A 317 -18.59 9.10 11.41
CA GLY A 317 -18.98 10.49 11.26
C GLY A 317 -20.37 10.69 10.67
N GLU A 318 -20.94 11.89 10.88
CA GLU A 318 -22.23 12.29 10.31
C GLU A 318 -22.06 12.62 8.81
N SER A 319 -22.70 11.83 7.94
CA SER A 319 -22.63 12.02 6.49
C SER A 319 -23.60 13.11 6.04
N LYS A 320 -23.09 14.04 5.23
CA LYS A 320 -23.83 15.14 4.60
C LYS A 320 -23.53 15.21 3.12
N THR A 321 -24.39 15.89 2.37
CA THR A 321 -24.15 16.18 0.96
C THR A 321 -24.24 17.69 0.77
N GLY A 322 -23.21 18.27 0.12
CA GLY A 322 -23.14 19.70 -0.07
C GLY A 322 -22.04 20.12 -1.02
N LYS A 323 -21.77 21.41 -1.05
CA LYS A 323 -20.64 21.96 -1.78
C LYS A 323 -19.34 21.61 -1.07
N VAL A 324 -18.39 21.00 -1.78
CA VAL A 324 -17.05 20.72 -1.26
C VAL A 324 -16.01 21.49 -2.06
N VAL A 325 -15.25 22.33 -1.35
CA VAL A 325 -14.10 23.05 -1.90
C VAL A 325 -12.84 22.24 -1.60
N TRP A 326 -12.10 21.89 -2.64
CA TRP A 326 -10.88 21.15 -2.57
C TRP A 326 -9.65 22.01 -2.85
N SER A 327 -8.65 21.88 -1.98
CA SER A 327 -7.29 22.35 -2.20
C SER A 327 -6.34 21.26 -1.69
N ILE A 328 -5.74 20.52 -2.61
CA ILE A 328 -4.93 19.32 -2.29
C ILE A 328 -3.50 19.56 -2.76
N PRO A 329 -2.48 19.47 -1.88
CA PRO A 329 -1.10 19.59 -2.31
C PRO A 329 -0.74 18.42 -3.22
N LYS A 330 0.08 18.67 -4.24
CA LYS A 330 0.74 17.60 -4.99
C LYS A 330 1.81 17.02 -4.09
N PHE A 331 1.84 15.70 -3.97
CA PHE A 331 2.85 15.02 -3.18
C PHE A 331 3.25 13.68 -3.79
N GLY A 332 4.45 13.22 -3.44
CA GLY A 332 4.91 11.90 -3.82
C GLY A 332 6.11 11.48 -3.00
N TYR A 333 6.03 10.30 -2.39
CA TYR A 333 7.09 9.73 -1.57
C TYR A 333 7.03 8.21 -1.52
N SER A 334 8.15 7.61 -1.10
CA SER A 334 8.25 6.17 -0.84
C SER A 334 8.29 5.90 0.64
N SER A 335 7.81 4.73 1.05
CA SER A 335 7.88 4.24 2.42
C SER A 335 8.40 2.82 2.46
N SER A 336 9.20 2.52 3.47
CA SER A 336 9.80 1.21 3.72
C SER A 336 9.53 0.81 5.16
N PHE A 337 8.85 -0.30 5.38
CA PHE A 337 8.50 -0.81 6.70
C PHE A 337 9.07 -2.21 6.90
N ASP A 338 9.69 -2.46 8.05
CA ASP A 338 9.82 -3.78 8.63
C ASP A 338 8.64 -3.99 9.58
N LEU A 339 7.82 -4.99 9.27
CA LEU A 339 6.52 -5.17 9.91
C LEU A 339 6.52 -6.20 11.05
N VAL A 340 7.65 -6.85 11.35
CA VAL A 340 7.74 -7.89 12.38
C VAL A 340 7.30 -7.37 13.75
N ASP A 341 7.76 -6.18 14.17
CA ASP A 341 7.37 -5.62 15.48
C ASP A 341 5.90 -5.28 15.55
N ALA A 342 5.32 -4.73 14.47
CA ALA A 342 3.90 -4.42 14.40
C ALA A 342 3.04 -5.69 14.54
N LEU A 343 3.48 -6.79 13.95
CA LEU A 343 2.80 -8.08 14.00
C LEU A 343 2.96 -8.77 15.37
N LYS A 344 4.12 -8.65 16.00
CA LYS A 344 4.30 -9.08 17.40
C LYS A 344 3.36 -8.37 18.35
N ALA A 345 3.13 -7.07 18.12
CA ALA A 345 2.14 -6.30 18.90
C ALA A 345 0.68 -6.77 18.68
N LEU A 346 0.43 -7.55 17.63
CA LEU A 346 -0.85 -8.22 17.34
C LEU A 346 -0.86 -9.70 17.73
N ASN A 347 0.06 -10.11 18.64
CA ASN A 347 0.19 -11.47 19.18
C ASN A 347 0.62 -12.54 18.16
N ILE A 348 1.33 -12.18 17.09
CA ILE A 348 2.03 -13.14 16.25
C ILE A 348 3.46 -13.26 16.78
N HIS A 349 3.80 -14.36 17.39
CA HIS A 349 5.12 -14.60 17.99
C HIS A 349 5.80 -15.85 17.43
N SER A 350 5.07 -16.96 17.32
CA SER A 350 5.58 -18.25 16.92
C SER A 350 6.27 -18.21 15.55
N ALA A 351 5.63 -17.53 14.57
CA ALA A 351 6.16 -17.41 13.20
C ALA A 351 7.55 -16.77 13.09
N PHE A 352 7.95 -15.98 14.10
CA PHE A 352 9.23 -15.24 14.15
C PHE A 352 10.29 -15.89 15.04
N SER A 353 10.02 -17.07 15.57
CA SER A 353 10.90 -17.80 16.47
C SER A 353 11.45 -19.07 15.82
N LYS A 354 12.48 -19.65 16.41
CA LYS A 354 13.03 -20.95 15.96
C LYS A 354 12.08 -22.11 16.19
N ASP A 355 11.04 -21.92 17.01
CA ASP A 355 10.00 -22.91 17.29
C ASP A 355 8.83 -22.81 16.30
N ALA A 356 8.98 -21.96 15.25
CA ALA A 356 8.00 -21.86 14.19
C ALA A 356 7.83 -23.19 13.45
N ASP A 357 6.60 -23.55 13.20
CA ASP A 357 6.26 -24.75 12.42
C ASP A 357 5.75 -24.33 11.03
N PHE A 358 6.65 -24.39 10.04
CA PHE A 358 6.33 -24.22 8.63
C PHE A 358 6.47 -25.54 7.86
N SER A 359 6.21 -26.65 8.53
CA SER A 359 6.28 -27.99 7.92
C SER A 359 5.30 -28.21 6.77
N GLY A 360 4.24 -27.43 6.65
CA GLY A 360 3.38 -27.40 5.46
C GLY A 360 4.07 -26.82 4.22
N MET A 361 5.11 -26.01 4.40
CA MET A 361 5.85 -25.32 3.33
C MET A 361 7.13 -26.05 2.93
N THR A 362 7.91 -26.52 3.91
CA THR A 362 9.25 -27.13 3.72
C THR A 362 9.51 -28.17 4.79
N ASP A 363 10.47 -29.08 4.54
CA ASP A 363 10.87 -30.08 5.53
C ASP A 363 11.98 -29.59 6.50
N GLY A 364 12.51 -28.40 6.25
CA GLY A 364 13.53 -27.78 7.08
C GLY A 364 12.97 -26.88 8.19
N ILE A 365 13.83 -26.47 9.13
CA ILE A 365 13.51 -25.47 10.14
C ILE A 365 13.38 -24.11 9.43
N ALA A 366 12.18 -23.56 9.40
CA ALA A 366 11.93 -22.27 8.80
C ALA A 366 11.19 -21.35 9.78
N PHE A 367 11.61 -20.08 9.84
CA PHE A 367 10.92 -19.01 10.56
C PHE A 367 11.07 -17.71 9.80
N ILE A 368 10.11 -16.82 9.94
CA ILE A 368 10.12 -15.52 9.28
C ILE A 368 11.16 -14.61 9.95
N SER A 369 12.25 -14.35 9.25
CA SER A 369 13.31 -13.45 9.74
C SER A 369 12.99 -11.98 9.45
N GLN A 370 12.20 -11.70 8.39
CA GLN A 370 11.86 -10.35 7.97
C GLN A 370 10.53 -10.35 7.19
N ILE A 371 9.69 -9.34 7.44
CA ILE A 371 8.58 -8.98 6.56
C ILE A 371 8.78 -7.53 6.14
N LYS A 372 9.12 -7.31 4.88
CA LYS A 372 9.41 -5.99 4.37
C LYS A 372 8.35 -5.55 3.36
N GLN A 373 7.78 -4.37 3.61
CA GLN A 373 6.89 -3.71 2.67
C GLN A 373 7.53 -2.46 2.11
N GLU A 374 7.52 -2.34 0.79
CA GLU A 374 7.94 -1.17 0.06
C GLU A 374 6.75 -0.60 -0.71
N THR A 375 6.45 0.67 -0.48
CA THR A 375 5.34 1.38 -1.13
C THR A 375 5.82 2.70 -1.70
N CYS A 376 5.12 3.16 -2.72
CA CYS A 376 5.29 4.49 -3.29
C CYS A 376 3.92 5.05 -3.64
N ILE A 377 3.71 6.33 -3.35
CA ILE A 377 2.52 7.06 -3.75
C ILE A 377 2.94 8.36 -4.45
N SER A 378 2.18 8.75 -5.46
CA SER A 378 2.30 10.06 -6.11
C SER A 378 0.94 10.52 -6.56
N ILE A 379 0.60 11.79 -6.33
CA ILE A 379 -0.68 12.40 -6.67
C ILE A 379 -0.45 13.67 -7.47
N ASP A 380 -1.11 13.76 -8.60
CA ASP A 380 -1.13 14.94 -9.45
C ASP A 380 -2.54 15.24 -10.00
N GLU A 381 -2.66 16.20 -10.90
CA GLU A 381 -3.93 16.63 -11.49
C GLU A 381 -4.65 15.53 -12.26
N ASN A 382 -3.95 14.47 -12.67
CA ASN A 382 -4.50 13.38 -13.47
C ASN A 382 -5.04 12.24 -12.62
N GLY A 383 -4.45 12.01 -11.44
CA GLY A 383 -4.81 10.89 -10.57
C GLY A 383 -3.73 10.51 -9.57
N VAL A 384 -3.82 9.28 -9.13
CA VAL A 384 -2.78 8.61 -8.37
C VAL A 384 -1.84 7.97 -9.37
N GLU A 385 -0.60 8.47 -9.44
CA GLU A 385 0.43 8.03 -10.39
C GLU A 385 0.03 8.13 -11.89
N ALA A 386 -0.63 9.22 -12.32
CA ALA A 386 -1.28 9.35 -13.62
C ALA A 386 -0.61 10.25 -14.65
N SER A 387 -0.75 9.91 -15.94
CA SER A 387 -0.53 10.82 -17.08
C SER A 387 -1.56 10.64 -18.21
N ALA A 388 -2.07 11.79 -18.68
CA ALA A 388 -2.75 12.18 -19.93
C ALA A 388 -4.12 11.63 -20.37
N PHE A 389 -5.03 12.61 -20.51
CA PHE A 389 -6.15 12.96 -21.41
C PHE A 389 -7.51 12.24 -21.35
N THR A 390 -8.57 12.93 -20.94
CA THR A 390 -9.79 13.38 -21.66
C THR A 390 -10.85 13.96 -20.71
N HIS A 391 -11.67 14.90 -21.20
CA HIS A 391 -12.60 15.76 -20.47
C HIS A 391 -14.04 15.25 -20.52
N ILE A 392 -14.80 15.27 -19.41
CA ILE A 392 -16.28 15.24 -19.39
C ILE A 392 -16.78 16.15 -18.27
N ALA A 393 -17.77 17.03 -18.61
CA ALA A 393 -18.41 17.95 -17.70
C ALA A 393 -19.82 17.50 -17.35
N HIS A 394 -20.29 17.73 -16.11
CA HIS A 394 -21.68 17.51 -15.69
C HIS A 394 -22.26 18.80 -15.10
N ALA A 395 -23.53 19.07 -15.41
CA ALA A 395 -24.30 20.23 -15.00
C ALA A 395 -25.35 19.87 -13.95
N GLY A 396 -25.62 20.82 -13.08
CA GLY A 396 -26.12 20.75 -11.75
C GLY A 396 -27.63 20.70 -11.49
N SER A 397 -27.98 20.61 -10.24
CA SER A 397 -29.27 20.88 -9.63
C SER A 397 -29.09 21.54 -8.27
N ALA A 398 -30.18 22.05 -7.67
CA ALA A 398 -30.27 22.96 -6.52
C ALA A 398 -29.14 22.85 -5.48
N MET A 399 -28.65 24.02 -5.01
CA MET A 399 -27.57 24.12 -4.02
C MET A 399 -27.99 23.56 -2.67
N PRO A 400 -27.26 22.56 -2.12
CA PRO A 400 -27.41 22.13 -0.73
C PRO A 400 -26.98 23.22 0.24
N GLU A 401 -27.57 23.26 1.43
CA GLU A 401 -27.24 24.26 2.47
C GLU A 401 -25.91 23.97 3.18
N ASP A 402 -25.45 22.71 3.20
CA ASP A 402 -24.20 22.30 3.83
C ASP A 402 -22.99 22.45 2.90
N ASN A 403 -21.86 22.88 3.48
CA ASN A 403 -20.60 23.06 2.78
C ASN A 403 -19.45 22.42 3.56
N ALA A 404 -18.44 21.94 2.86
CA ALA A 404 -17.17 21.50 3.45
C ALA A 404 -15.99 22.13 2.71
N GLU A 405 -14.96 22.45 3.46
CA GLU A 405 -13.67 22.92 2.95
C GLU A 405 -12.61 21.86 3.23
N MET A 406 -12.16 21.19 2.19
CA MET A 406 -11.07 20.22 2.22
C MET A 406 -9.79 20.91 1.75
N ILE A 407 -9.35 21.89 2.56
CA ILE A 407 -8.11 22.66 2.34
C ILE A 407 -6.98 21.93 3.08
N LEU A 408 -6.30 21.01 2.37
CA LEU A 408 -5.30 20.11 2.94
C LEU A 408 -3.95 20.81 3.09
N ASN A 409 -3.91 21.93 3.79
CA ASN A 409 -2.74 22.79 3.99
C ASN A 409 -1.99 22.53 5.31
N ARG A 410 -2.29 21.42 5.99
CA ARG A 410 -1.65 20.94 7.22
C ARG A 410 -1.64 19.42 7.21
N PRO A 411 -0.92 18.72 8.13
CA PRO A 411 -0.86 17.27 8.15
C PRO A 411 -2.25 16.62 8.08
N PHE A 412 -2.41 15.65 7.20
CA PHE A 412 -3.68 14.94 6.96
C PHE A 412 -3.46 13.44 6.76
N VAL A 413 -4.52 12.69 7.02
CA VAL A 413 -4.58 11.25 6.72
C VAL A 413 -5.27 11.06 5.37
N TYR A 414 -4.83 10.05 4.63
CA TYR A 414 -5.49 9.64 3.39
C TYR A 414 -5.57 8.12 3.29
N GLY A 415 -6.41 7.65 2.39
CA GLY A 415 -6.46 6.23 2.05
C GLY A 415 -7.05 6.00 0.67
N ILE A 416 -6.73 4.85 0.09
CA ILE A 416 -7.35 4.38 -1.14
C ILE A 416 -8.22 3.19 -0.77
N THR A 417 -9.52 3.30 -1.04
CA THR A 417 -10.51 2.28 -0.68
C THR A 417 -11.23 1.74 -1.90
N THR A 418 -11.58 0.46 -1.86
CA THR A 418 -12.51 -0.16 -2.82
C THR A 418 -13.96 0.15 -2.45
N GLN A 419 -14.91 -0.15 -3.35
CA GLN A 419 -16.35 -0.03 -3.07
C GLN A 419 -16.80 -0.90 -1.87
N LYS A 420 -16.13 -2.00 -1.59
CA LYS A 420 -16.39 -2.87 -0.43
C LYS A 420 -15.68 -2.39 0.85
N GLY A 421 -15.04 -1.23 0.82
CA GLY A 421 -14.35 -0.63 1.97
C GLY A 421 -13.01 -1.27 2.32
N ILE A 422 -12.44 -2.11 1.44
CA ILE A 422 -11.07 -2.59 1.63
C ILE A 422 -10.11 -1.41 1.50
N LEU A 423 -9.24 -1.25 2.48
CA LEU A 423 -8.19 -0.26 2.48
C LEU A 423 -6.98 -0.81 1.71
N LEU A 424 -6.81 -0.34 0.46
CA LEU A 424 -5.66 -0.69 -0.38
C LEU A 424 -4.40 -0.02 0.13
N PHE A 425 -4.53 1.26 0.50
CA PHE A 425 -3.49 2.08 1.11
C PHE A 425 -4.07 2.95 2.20
N ALA A 426 -3.28 3.16 3.23
CA ALA A 426 -3.46 4.23 4.22
C ALA A 426 -2.17 5.04 4.29
N GLY A 427 -2.27 6.34 4.56
CA GLY A 427 -1.09 7.17 4.66
C GLY A 427 -1.30 8.46 5.44
N VAL A 428 -0.17 9.03 5.81
CA VAL A 428 -0.05 10.37 6.41
C VAL A 428 0.79 11.22 5.49
N CYS A 429 0.31 12.41 5.19
CA CYS A 429 1.07 13.45 4.54
C CYS A 429 1.31 14.58 5.54
N GLY A 430 2.47 14.61 6.17
CA GLY A 430 2.90 15.65 7.10
C GLY A 430 3.80 16.70 6.46
N ASN A 431 4.39 16.38 5.27
CA ASN A 431 5.17 17.31 4.47
C ASN A 431 5.12 16.91 2.99
N PRO A 432 4.31 17.58 2.16
CA PRO A 432 4.19 17.27 0.73
C PRO A 432 5.44 17.60 -0.09
N ALA A 433 6.32 18.47 0.39
CA ALA A 433 7.56 18.86 -0.30
C ALA A 433 8.72 17.88 -0.04
N SER A 434 8.63 17.02 0.97
CA SER A 434 9.64 15.98 1.19
C SER A 434 9.42 14.81 0.22
N ARG A 435 10.51 14.38 -0.42
CA ARG A 435 10.51 13.32 -1.43
C ARG A 435 11.14 12.05 -0.89
#